data_2c43044c57f8b2a81eff8139d6fd3e33
#
_entry.id   2c43044c57f8b2a81eff8139d6fd3e33
#
_cell.length_a   1.000
_cell.length_b   1.000
_cell.length_c   1.000
_cell.angle_alpha   90.00
_cell.angle_beta   90.00
_cell.angle_gamma   90.00
#
_symmetry.space_group_name_H-M   'P 1'
#
loop_
_entity.id
_entity.type
_entity.pdbx_description
1 polymer ?
#
loop_
_entity_poly.entity_id
_entity_poly.type
_entity_poly.pdbx_seq_one_letter_code
_entity_poly.pdbx_strand_id
1 'polypeptide(L)'
;MLKYKYKAYGGVILNIALVSGASRGIGLEISKLLDGYELDELWLICGKNTPSFKFKTHVRLFYTDLSQKSPFDEIKSALECERPNIKHLVCSAGVGYNGRLDSLTENEIENTVIFNCSALSVLTRISLDYMDNGAKIIEIASGAGFLPQPDFAVYSASKAYVISFSRAIGKELQKRKISVTAVCPGPVDTDFFSGLENVKEYKKKHLISAKKVAIGALKASKKGKKLYLPTFSMKMVHIASKILPTNLILKFYK
;
A
#
# COMPACT_ATOMS: atom_id res chain seq x y z
N MET A 1 -23.25 -11.14 -13.29
CA MET A 1 -23.47 -9.91 -14.11
C MET A 1 -24.07 -8.85 -13.18
N LEU A 2 -23.23 -8.12 -12.41
CA LEU A 2 -23.67 -7.17 -11.38
C LEU A 2 -23.96 -5.82 -12.03
N LYS A 3 -25.25 -5.55 -12.28
CA LYS A 3 -25.75 -4.21 -12.64
C LYS A 3 -25.94 -3.39 -11.37
N TYR A 4 -24.88 -2.90 -10.75
CA TYR A 4 -25.00 -1.82 -9.76
C TYR A 4 -24.71 -0.50 -10.46
N LYS A 5 -25.78 0.21 -10.83
CA LYS A 5 -25.69 1.57 -11.37
C LYS A 5 -25.33 2.53 -10.23
N TYR A 6 -24.34 3.38 -10.48
CA TYR A 6 -23.95 4.49 -9.62
C TYR A 6 -25.15 5.37 -9.26
N LYS A 7 -25.27 5.76 -7.99
CA LYS A 7 -26.28 6.72 -7.56
C LYS A 7 -25.68 8.11 -7.75
N ALA A 8 -26.07 8.77 -8.82
CA ALA A 8 -25.60 10.12 -9.09
C ALA A 8 -26.31 11.13 -8.17
N TYR A 9 -25.58 11.90 -7.40
CA TYR A 9 -26.08 13.17 -6.88
C TYR A 9 -26.19 14.12 -8.08
N GLY A 10 -27.41 14.45 -8.50
CA GLY A 10 -27.63 15.32 -9.67
C GLY A 10 -27.18 14.74 -11.03
N GLY A 11 -27.02 13.40 -11.18
CA GLY A 11 -26.64 12.76 -12.45
C GLY A 11 -25.14 12.61 -12.72
N VAL A 12 -24.26 13.14 -11.85
CA VAL A 12 -22.79 13.07 -12.02
C VAL A 12 -22.19 11.97 -11.17
N ILE A 13 -21.35 11.11 -11.77
CA ILE A 13 -20.60 10.07 -11.05
C ILE A 13 -19.36 10.69 -10.43
N LEU A 14 -19.22 10.59 -9.12
CA LEU A 14 -18.07 11.10 -8.37
C LEU A 14 -16.84 10.20 -8.63
N ASN A 15 -15.81 10.73 -9.29
CA ASN A 15 -14.53 10.03 -9.50
C ASN A 15 -13.58 10.31 -8.34
N ILE A 16 -13.15 9.27 -7.65
CA ILE A 16 -12.31 9.45 -6.46
C ILE A 16 -10.99 8.66 -6.54
N ALA A 17 -10.04 9.10 -5.72
CA ALA A 17 -8.95 8.26 -5.27
C ALA A 17 -9.13 7.93 -3.78
N LEU A 18 -9.00 6.65 -3.43
CA LEU A 18 -9.03 6.16 -2.05
C LEU A 18 -7.63 5.75 -1.62
N VAL A 19 -7.07 6.40 -0.60
CA VAL A 19 -5.68 6.22 -0.18
C VAL A 19 -5.61 5.90 1.31
N SER A 20 -5.11 4.72 1.68
CA SER A 20 -4.81 4.39 3.07
C SER A 20 -3.37 4.77 3.44
N GLY A 21 -3.14 5.12 4.72
CA GLY A 21 -1.84 5.59 5.19
C GLY A 21 -1.47 6.96 4.59
N ALA A 22 -2.48 7.81 4.35
CA ALA A 22 -2.33 9.08 3.65
C ALA A 22 -1.75 10.22 4.50
N SER A 23 -1.62 10.04 5.83
CA SER A 23 -1.15 11.11 6.73
C SER A 23 0.34 11.42 6.60
N ARG A 24 1.17 10.50 6.12
CA ARG A 24 2.62 10.65 6.00
C ARG A 24 3.25 9.69 4.97
N GLY A 25 4.56 9.85 4.75
CA GLY A 25 5.35 8.93 3.95
C GLY A 25 4.87 8.77 2.49
N ILE A 26 4.92 7.53 1.99
CA ILE A 26 4.60 7.23 0.59
C ILE A 26 3.13 7.53 0.27
N GLY A 27 2.20 7.21 1.17
CA GLY A 27 0.77 7.46 0.99
C GLY A 27 0.47 8.95 0.82
N LEU A 28 1.05 9.81 1.68
CA LEU A 28 0.92 11.27 1.55
C LEU A 28 1.50 11.77 0.23
N GLU A 29 2.69 11.31 -0.16
CA GLU A 29 3.31 11.76 -1.41
C GLU A 29 2.53 11.30 -2.65
N ILE A 30 1.90 10.11 -2.62
CA ILE A 30 0.99 9.68 -3.69
C ILE A 30 -0.26 10.56 -3.71
N SER A 31 -0.86 10.88 -2.53
CA SER A 31 -2.03 11.76 -2.44
C SER A 31 -1.76 13.15 -3.01
N LYS A 32 -0.59 13.74 -2.71
CA LYS A 32 -0.15 15.03 -3.29
C LYS A 32 -0.04 15.00 -4.82
N LEU A 33 0.42 13.87 -5.37
CA LEU A 33 0.53 13.72 -6.82
C LEU A 33 -0.82 13.48 -7.48
N LEU A 34 -1.74 12.77 -6.81
CA LEU A 34 -3.10 12.56 -7.27
C LEU A 34 -3.96 13.83 -7.26
N ASP A 35 -3.60 14.82 -6.44
CA ASP A 35 -4.21 16.16 -6.42
C ASP A 35 -4.11 16.92 -7.76
N GLY A 36 -3.21 16.50 -8.65
CA GLY A 36 -3.09 16.99 -10.03
C GLY A 36 -3.83 16.17 -11.08
N TYR A 37 -4.61 15.16 -10.68
CA TYR A 37 -5.36 14.29 -11.58
C TYR A 37 -6.81 14.79 -11.72
N GLU A 38 -7.51 14.34 -12.75
CA GLU A 38 -8.95 14.60 -12.96
C GLU A 38 -9.79 13.76 -11.99
N LEU A 39 -9.86 14.20 -10.74
CA LEU A 39 -10.60 13.58 -9.63
C LEU A 39 -11.50 14.65 -8.98
N ASP A 40 -12.68 14.24 -8.58
CA ASP A 40 -13.61 15.09 -7.86
C ASP A 40 -13.26 15.17 -6.38
N GLU A 41 -12.83 14.04 -5.81
CA GLU A 41 -12.42 13.97 -4.39
C GLU A 41 -11.23 13.04 -4.15
N LEU A 42 -10.49 13.35 -3.07
CA LEU A 42 -9.50 12.48 -2.46
C LEU A 42 -10.06 11.94 -1.13
N TRP A 43 -10.31 10.67 -1.05
CA TRP A 43 -10.71 9.99 0.18
C TRP A 43 -9.47 9.43 0.87
N LEU A 44 -9.09 10.05 1.99
CA LEU A 44 -7.84 9.78 2.66
C LEU A 44 -8.08 9.08 3.99
N ILE A 45 -7.63 7.84 4.11
CA ILE A 45 -7.69 7.04 5.33
C ILE A 45 -6.43 7.31 6.14
N CYS A 46 -6.62 7.91 7.29
CA CYS A 46 -5.59 8.33 8.22
C CYS A 46 -5.75 7.60 9.56
N GLY A 47 -4.65 7.43 10.29
CA GLY A 47 -4.72 7.09 11.71
C GLY A 47 -5.10 8.33 12.52
N LYS A 48 -4.33 8.64 13.56
CA LYS A 48 -4.60 9.81 14.42
C LYS A 48 -4.19 11.16 13.82
N ASN A 49 -3.32 11.17 12.81
CA ASN A 49 -2.70 12.39 12.29
C ASN A 49 -3.35 12.83 10.98
N THR A 50 -3.66 14.11 10.87
CA THR A 50 -4.10 14.75 9.62
C THR A 50 -2.91 14.96 8.68
N PRO A 51 -3.09 14.83 7.35
CA PRO A 51 -2.05 15.17 6.38
C PRO A 51 -1.64 16.65 6.49
N SER A 52 -0.33 16.92 6.60
CA SER A 52 0.22 18.29 6.64
C SER A 52 0.38 18.87 5.24
N PHE A 53 -0.69 18.88 4.43
CA PHE A 53 -0.67 19.40 3.07
C PHE A 53 -2.02 20.00 2.70
N LYS A 54 -2.01 21.16 2.01
CA LYS A 54 -3.24 21.79 1.49
C LYS A 54 -3.48 21.29 0.07
N PHE A 55 -4.46 20.44 -0.10
CA PHE A 55 -4.90 19.92 -1.39
C PHE A 55 -5.78 20.96 -2.12
N LYS A 56 -5.77 20.90 -3.46
CA LYS A 56 -6.67 21.66 -4.33
C LYS A 56 -7.99 20.92 -4.54
N THR A 57 -7.90 19.58 -4.72
CA THR A 57 -9.05 18.70 -4.83
C THR A 57 -9.75 18.59 -3.47
N HIS A 58 -11.06 18.48 -3.47
CA HIS A 58 -11.82 18.25 -2.23
C HIS A 58 -11.32 17.00 -1.51
N VAL A 59 -11.06 17.11 -0.21
CA VAL A 59 -10.54 16.02 0.61
C VAL A 59 -11.58 15.58 1.62
N ARG A 60 -11.86 14.27 1.64
CA ARG A 60 -12.60 13.62 2.70
C ARG A 60 -11.66 12.78 3.55
N LEU A 61 -11.62 13.07 4.84
CA LEU A 61 -10.76 12.36 5.79
C LEU A 61 -11.56 11.29 6.53
N PHE A 62 -10.99 10.10 6.60
CA PHE A 62 -11.47 8.99 7.41
C PHE A 62 -10.40 8.67 8.46
N TYR A 63 -10.73 8.90 9.72
CA TYR A 63 -9.84 8.57 10.83
C TYR A 63 -10.14 7.16 11.31
N THR A 64 -9.27 6.23 10.95
CA THR A 64 -9.50 4.81 11.15
C THR A 64 -8.31 4.15 11.83
N ASP A 65 -8.57 3.49 12.95
CA ASP A 65 -7.61 2.59 13.56
C ASP A 65 -7.76 1.21 12.93
N LEU A 66 -6.81 0.87 12.07
CA LEU A 66 -6.81 -0.39 11.32
C LEU A 66 -6.62 -1.64 12.19
N SER A 67 -6.28 -1.49 13.49
CA SER A 67 -6.21 -2.60 14.44
C SER A 67 -7.58 -3.05 14.95
N GLN A 68 -8.62 -2.25 14.73
CA GLN A 68 -9.98 -2.55 15.18
C GLN A 68 -10.63 -3.67 14.36
N LYS A 69 -11.66 -4.31 14.95
CA LYS A 69 -12.39 -5.44 14.32
C LYS A 69 -13.09 -5.05 13.01
N SER A 70 -13.62 -3.83 12.91
CA SER A 70 -14.36 -3.33 11.75
C SER A 70 -13.88 -1.94 11.33
N PRO A 71 -12.59 -1.81 10.91
CA PRO A 71 -11.97 -0.50 10.73
C PRO A 71 -12.53 0.28 9.53
N PHE A 72 -13.34 -0.34 8.68
CA PHE A 72 -13.82 0.27 7.43
C PHE A 72 -15.33 0.52 7.40
N ASP A 73 -16.05 0.46 8.53
CA ASP A 73 -17.51 0.58 8.52
C ASP A 73 -17.97 1.98 8.06
N GLU A 74 -17.28 3.05 8.47
CA GLU A 74 -17.57 4.40 7.97
C GLU A 74 -17.32 4.52 6.47
N ILE A 75 -16.23 3.92 5.97
CA ILE A 75 -15.88 3.93 4.55
C ILE A 75 -16.89 3.11 3.74
N LYS A 76 -17.31 1.94 4.23
CA LYS A 76 -18.36 1.14 3.59
C LYS A 76 -19.66 1.92 3.48
N SER A 77 -20.09 2.56 4.58
CA SER A 77 -21.29 3.38 4.61
C SER A 77 -21.22 4.52 3.58
N ALA A 78 -20.07 5.20 3.48
CA ALA A 78 -19.87 6.25 2.49
C ALA A 78 -19.90 5.70 1.05
N LEU A 79 -19.22 4.57 0.80
CA LEU A 79 -19.22 3.90 -0.50
C LEU A 79 -20.63 3.45 -0.93
N GLU A 80 -21.41 2.91 0.00
CA GLU A 80 -22.79 2.48 -0.26
C GLU A 80 -23.72 3.65 -0.53
N CYS A 81 -23.58 4.74 0.22
CA CYS A 81 -24.42 5.93 0.10
C CYS A 81 -24.16 6.69 -1.20
N GLU A 82 -22.90 6.97 -1.51
CA GLU A 82 -22.50 7.85 -2.60
C GLU A 82 -22.21 7.12 -3.90
N ARG A 83 -21.83 5.82 -3.81
CA ARG A 83 -21.49 4.95 -4.95
C ARG A 83 -20.52 5.61 -5.93
N PRO A 84 -19.37 6.11 -5.44
CA PRO A 84 -18.39 6.76 -6.29
C PRO A 84 -17.73 5.77 -7.25
N ASN A 85 -17.04 6.29 -8.25
CA ASN A 85 -16.14 5.51 -9.08
C ASN A 85 -14.70 5.68 -8.59
N ILE A 86 -14.12 4.64 -7.99
CA ILE A 86 -12.75 4.63 -7.52
C ILE A 86 -11.80 4.46 -8.72
N LYS A 87 -11.19 5.56 -9.15
CA LYS A 87 -10.17 5.55 -10.23
C LYS A 87 -8.82 5.03 -9.73
N HIS A 88 -8.47 5.36 -8.50
CA HIS A 88 -7.22 4.95 -7.87
C HIS A 88 -7.49 4.44 -6.45
N LEU A 89 -7.10 3.20 -6.18
CA LEU A 89 -6.97 2.66 -4.84
C LEU A 89 -5.49 2.56 -4.49
N VAL A 90 -5.11 3.12 -3.34
CA VAL A 90 -3.73 3.05 -2.84
C VAL A 90 -3.72 2.49 -1.42
N CYS A 91 -3.20 1.29 -1.26
CA CYS A 91 -3.02 0.64 0.03
C CYS A 91 -1.58 0.89 0.51
N SER A 92 -1.39 1.97 1.29
CA SER A 92 -0.07 2.39 1.79
C SER A 92 0.07 2.30 3.31
N ALA A 93 -1.02 2.07 4.04
CA ALA A 93 -0.93 1.83 5.47
C ALA A 93 -0.14 0.55 5.77
N GLY A 94 0.70 0.60 6.78
CA GLY A 94 1.49 -0.53 7.21
C GLY A 94 2.37 -0.22 8.40
N VAL A 95 2.71 -1.26 9.14
CA VAL A 95 3.60 -1.20 10.30
C VAL A 95 4.66 -2.30 10.21
N GLY A 96 5.74 -2.16 10.96
CA GLY A 96 6.76 -3.19 11.07
C GLY A 96 7.58 -2.98 12.33
N TYR A 97 7.80 -4.05 13.07
CA TYR A 97 8.58 -4.08 14.28
C TYR A 97 9.84 -4.90 14.02
N ASN A 98 10.99 -4.36 14.42
CA ASN A 98 12.29 -4.99 14.25
C ASN A 98 12.67 -5.68 15.55
N GLY A 99 13.07 -6.94 15.46
CA GLY A 99 13.48 -7.75 16.59
C GLY A 99 13.37 -9.24 16.26
N ARG A 100 14.05 -10.05 17.06
CA ARG A 100 13.88 -11.50 17.04
C ARG A 100 12.45 -11.84 17.45
N LEU A 101 11.91 -12.94 16.94
CA LEU A 101 10.53 -13.33 17.23
C LEU A 101 10.24 -13.47 18.73
N ASP A 102 11.23 -13.95 19.49
CA ASP A 102 11.15 -14.10 20.95
C ASP A 102 11.22 -12.77 21.73
N SER A 103 11.56 -11.67 21.09
CA SER A 103 11.58 -10.32 21.67
C SER A 103 10.37 -9.46 21.29
N LEU A 104 9.57 -9.88 20.33
CA LEU A 104 8.36 -9.16 19.94
C LEU A 104 7.19 -9.52 20.86
N THR A 105 6.38 -8.52 21.18
CA THR A 105 5.11 -8.74 21.89
C THR A 105 4.07 -9.34 20.94
N GLU A 106 3.10 -10.07 21.49
CA GLU A 106 1.96 -10.61 20.73
C GLU A 106 1.24 -9.51 19.94
N ASN A 107 1.03 -8.35 20.57
CA ASN A 107 0.38 -7.20 19.94
C ASN A 107 1.17 -6.64 18.73
N GLU A 108 2.50 -6.62 18.77
CA GLU A 108 3.33 -6.21 17.62
C GLU A 108 3.22 -7.20 16.46
N ILE A 109 3.16 -8.50 16.78
CA ILE A 109 2.96 -9.56 15.78
C ILE A 109 1.59 -9.42 15.13
N GLU A 110 0.52 -9.36 15.93
CA GLU A 110 -0.85 -9.22 15.47
C GLU A 110 -1.05 -7.96 14.64
N ASN A 111 -0.58 -6.81 15.13
CA ASN A 111 -0.66 -5.53 14.41
C ASN A 111 0.04 -5.61 13.05
N THR A 112 1.20 -6.25 12.96
CA THR A 112 1.89 -6.41 11.68
C THR A 112 1.03 -7.17 10.67
N VAL A 113 0.38 -8.25 11.09
CA VAL A 113 -0.49 -9.06 10.22
C VAL A 113 -1.78 -8.32 9.87
N ILE A 114 -2.42 -7.70 10.87
CA ILE A 114 -3.68 -6.97 10.68
C ILE A 114 -3.49 -5.80 9.70
N PHE A 115 -2.51 -4.93 9.96
CA PHE A 115 -2.28 -3.74 9.12
C PHE A 115 -1.80 -4.11 7.72
N ASN A 116 -0.80 -5.00 7.61
CA ASN A 116 -0.14 -5.24 6.34
C ASN A 116 -0.87 -6.25 5.45
N CYS A 117 -1.65 -7.17 6.03
CA CYS A 117 -2.32 -8.23 5.28
C CYS A 117 -3.83 -8.07 5.29
N SER A 118 -4.46 -8.13 6.47
CA SER A 118 -5.91 -8.15 6.60
C SER A 118 -6.54 -6.84 6.12
N ALA A 119 -6.12 -5.70 6.68
CA ALA A 119 -6.67 -4.39 6.34
C ALA A 119 -6.50 -4.05 4.85
N LEU A 120 -5.32 -4.34 4.27
CA LEU A 120 -5.06 -4.16 2.84
C LEU A 120 -6.03 -5.00 2.00
N SER A 121 -6.19 -6.28 2.33
CA SER A 121 -7.04 -7.20 1.56
C SER A 121 -8.53 -6.83 1.66
N VAL A 122 -8.99 -6.47 2.86
CA VAL A 122 -10.38 -6.04 3.09
C VAL A 122 -10.66 -4.74 2.36
N LEU A 123 -9.77 -3.73 2.48
CA LEU A 123 -9.94 -2.46 1.77
C LEU A 123 -9.97 -2.66 0.25
N THR A 124 -9.09 -3.51 -0.28
CA THR A 124 -9.10 -3.87 -1.69
C THR A 124 -10.44 -4.51 -2.06
N ARG A 125 -10.92 -5.51 -1.30
CA ARG A 125 -12.18 -6.21 -1.59
C ARG A 125 -13.38 -5.27 -1.61
N ILE A 126 -13.56 -4.43 -0.60
CA ILE A 126 -14.71 -3.52 -0.54
C ILE A 126 -14.68 -2.46 -1.64
N SER A 127 -13.49 -2.07 -2.10
CA SER A 127 -13.31 -1.08 -3.17
C SER A 127 -13.68 -1.63 -4.56
N LEU A 128 -13.52 -2.94 -4.79
CA LEU A 128 -13.72 -3.54 -6.12
C LEU A 128 -15.12 -3.34 -6.70
N ASP A 129 -16.15 -3.25 -5.85
CA ASP A 129 -17.52 -3.07 -6.28
C ASP A 129 -17.80 -1.63 -6.80
N TYR A 130 -16.86 -0.72 -6.52
CA TYR A 130 -16.90 0.71 -6.89
C TYR A 130 -15.80 1.10 -7.91
N MET A 131 -15.18 0.14 -8.56
CA MET A 131 -14.12 0.36 -9.54
C MET A 131 -14.58 0.00 -10.94
N ASP A 132 -14.47 0.92 -11.88
CA ASP A 132 -14.74 0.68 -13.30
C ASP A 132 -13.54 0.05 -14.03
N ASN A 133 -13.79 -0.33 -15.28
CA ASN A 133 -12.75 -0.76 -16.18
C ASN A 133 -11.66 0.31 -16.33
N GLY A 134 -10.41 -0.10 -16.19
CA GLY A 134 -9.26 0.79 -16.32
C GLY A 134 -8.80 1.41 -15.00
N ALA A 135 -9.50 1.21 -13.88
CA ALA A 135 -9.08 1.66 -12.56
C ALA A 135 -7.71 1.07 -12.16
N LYS A 136 -7.05 1.70 -11.19
CA LYS A 136 -5.68 1.38 -10.78
C LYS A 136 -5.62 1.06 -9.29
N ILE A 137 -4.96 -0.06 -8.96
CA ILE A 137 -4.66 -0.45 -7.58
C ILE A 137 -3.15 -0.38 -7.39
N ILE A 138 -2.71 0.30 -6.35
CA ILE A 138 -1.30 0.39 -5.93
C ILE A 138 -1.21 -0.15 -4.52
N GLU A 139 -0.43 -1.20 -4.34
CA GLU A 139 -0.20 -1.82 -3.03
C GLU A 139 1.25 -1.66 -2.61
N ILE A 140 1.48 -1.02 -1.46
CA ILE A 140 2.82 -0.78 -0.95
C ILE A 140 3.31 -2.02 -0.21
N ALA A 141 4.06 -2.84 -0.95
CA ALA A 141 4.82 -3.96 -0.44
C ALA A 141 6.19 -3.50 0.12
N SER A 142 7.22 -4.27 -0.07
CA SER A 142 8.62 -3.97 0.29
C SER A 142 9.56 -4.93 -0.43
N GLY A 143 10.80 -4.52 -0.65
CA GLY A 143 11.89 -5.43 -1.01
C GLY A 143 12.12 -6.52 0.03
N ALA A 144 11.75 -6.29 1.29
CA ALA A 144 11.77 -7.29 2.36
C ALA A 144 10.91 -8.52 2.05
N GLY A 145 9.86 -8.38 1.23
CA GLY A 145 8.99 -9.49 0.83
C GLY A 145 9.59 -10.45 -0.20
N PHE A 146 10.79 -10.19 -0.70
CA PHE A 146 11.46 -11.12 -1.63
C PHE A 146 12.26 -12.22 -0.93
N LEU A 147 12.66 -12.00 0.32
CA LEU A 147 13.54 -12.88 1.08
C LEU A 147 13.11 -12.92 2.55
N PRO A 148 13.20 -14.06 3.22
CA PRO A 148 13.04 -14.10 4.66
C PRO A 148 14.15 -13.26 5.32
N GLN A 149 13.77 -12.47 6.33
CA GLN A 149 14.72 -11.61 7.05
C GLN A 149 14.73 -11.96 8.53
N PRO A 150 15.81 -12.54 9.07
CA PRO A 150 16.04 -12.59 10.51
C PRO A 150 15.90 -11.19 11.15
N ASP A 151 15.47 -11.13 12.38
CA ASP A 151 15.14 -9.92 13.13
C ASP A 151 14.03 -9.03 12.52
N PHE A 152 13.39 -9.52 11.45
CA PHE A 152 12.28 -8.84 10.77
C PHE A 152 11.30 -9.84 10.14
N ALA A 153 11.20 -11.02 10.75
CA ALA A 153 10.52 -12.18 10.18
C ALA A 153 9.04 -11.92 9.86
N VAL A 154 8.27 -11.40 10.83
CA VAL A 154 6.83 -11.14 10.67
C VAL A 154 6.58 -10.10 9.59
N TYR A 155 7.37 -9.01 9.60
CA TYR A 155 7.26 -7.97 8.58
C TYR A 155 7.59 -8.49 7.19
N SER A 156 8.72 -9.20 7.01
CA SER A 156 9.10 -9.73 5.69
C SER A 156 8.07 -10.71 5.15
N ALA A 157 7.51 -11.58 6.01
CA ALA A 157 6.42 -12.48 5.65
C ALA A 157 5.15 -11.72 5.23
N SER A 158 4.76 -10.67 5.98
CA SER A 158 3.61 -9.84 5.62
C SER A 158 3.79 -9.15 4.27
N LYS A 159 5.01 -8.70 3.94
CA LYS A 159 5.29 -8.06 2.65
C LYS A 159 5.41 -9.06 1.50
N ALA A 160 5.80 -10.32 1.77
CA ALA A 160 5.69 -11.41 0.82
C ALA A 160 4.22 -11.73 0.50
N TYR A 161 3.34 -11.73 1.52
CA TYR A 161 1.90 -11.82 1.33
C TYR A 161 1.38 -10.75 0.36
N VAL A 162 1.72 -9.47 0.58
CA VAL A 162 1.27 -8.36 -0.30
C VAL A 162 1.71 -8.58 -1.73
N ILE A 163 2.97 -9.00 -1.97
CA ILE A 163 3.48 -9.27 -3.32
C ILE A 163 2.67 -10.40 -3.99
N SER A 164 2.44 -11.49 -3.27
CA SER A 164 1.69 -12.64 -3.78
C SER A 164 0.24 -12.27 -4.07
N PHE A 165 -0.44 -11.62 -3.11
CA PHE A 165 -1.81 -11.14 -3.22
C PHE A 165 -2.00 -10.21 -4.42
N SER A 166 -1.17 -9.15 -4.54
CA SER A 166 -1.22 -8.20 -5.66
C SER A 166 -1.13 -8.89 -7.02
N ARG A 167 -0.27 -9.91 -7.12
CA ARG A 167 -0.07 -10.64 -8.38
C ARG A 167 -1.27 -11.52 -8.72
N ALA A 168 -1.85 -12.17 -7.72
CA ALA A 168 -3.02 -13.04 -7.89
C ALA A 168 -4.24 -12.21 -8.32
N ILE A 169 -4.61 -11.18 -7.54
CA ILE A 169 -5.77 -10.34 -7.87
C ILE A 169 -5.56 -9.57 -9.18
N GLY A 170 -4.33 -9.19 -9.51
CA GLY A 170 -4.02 -8.56 -10.80
C GLY A 170 -4.30 -9.49 -11.99
N LYS A 171 -4.25 -10.82 -11.81
CA LYS A 171 -4.67 -11.78 -12.82
C LYS A 171 -6.19 -11.93 -12.88
N GLU A 172 -6.86 -12.00 -11.71
CA GLU A 172 -8.31 -12.10 -11.60
C GLU A 172 -9.03 -10.88 -12.23
N LEU A 173 -8.46 -9.68 -12.00
CA LEU A 173 -9.04 -8.41 -12.46
C LEU A 173 -8.71 -8.05 -13.91
N GLN A 174 -7.94 -8.88 -14.60
CA GLN A 174 -7.49 -8.62 -15.97
C GLN A 174 -8.67 -8.40 -16.96
N LYS A 175 -9.75 -9.17 -16.82
CA LYS A 175 -10.95 -9.02 -17.66
C LYS A 175 -11.65 -7.67 -17.46
N ARG A 176 -11.57 -7.10 -16.26
CA ARG A 176 -12.08 -5.76 -15.92
C ARG A 176 -11.09 -4.65 -16.30
N LYS A 177 -9.96 -4.97 -16.91
CA LYS A 177 -8.88 -4.00 -17.24
C LYS A 177 -8.39 -3.20 -16.02
N ILE A 178 -8.62 -3.68 -14.80
CA ILE A 178 -8.09 -3.09 -13.58
C ILE A 178 -6.63 -3.54 -13.43
N SER A 179 -5.72 -2.59 -13.29
CA SER A 179 -4.30 -2.92 -13.11
C SER A 179 -3.90 -2.86 -11.63
N VAL A 180 -3.16 -3.86 -11.18
CA VAL A 180 -2.63 -3.95 -9.82
C VAL A 180 -1.11 -3.87 -9.87
N THR A 181 -0.54 -2.93 -9.11
CA THR A 181 0.91 -2.70 -9.04
C THR A 181 1.39 -2.88 -7.60
N ALA A 182 2.17 -3.92 -7.35
CA ALA A 182 2.93 -4.05 -6.11
C ALA A 182 4.17 -3.15 -6.18
N VAL A 183 4.30 -2.24 -5.25
CA VAL A 183 5.46 -1.35 -5.12
C VAL A 183 6.40 -1.92 -4.06
N CYS A 184 7.62 -2.26 -4.42
CA CYS A 184 8.58 -2.94 -3.54
C CYS A 184 9.83 -2.05 -3.34
N PRO A 185 9.73 -1.00 -2.50
CA PRO A 185 10.89 -0.17 -2.20
C PRO A 185 11.88 -0.91 -1.28
N GLY A 186 13.12 -0.46 -1.31
CA GLY A 186 14.07 -0.65 -0.23
C GLY A 186 13.78 0.31 0.93
N PRO A 187 14.77 0.66 1.77
CA PRO A 187 14.60 1.64 2.81
C PRO A 187 14.16 3.00 2.25
N VAL A 188 13.08 3.56 2.80
CA VAL A 188 12.50 4.85 2.38
C VAL A 188 12.63 5.84 3.52
N ASP A 189 13.02 7.06 3.21
CA ASP A 189 13.10 8.16 4.16
C ASP A 189 11.68 8.57 4.59
N THR A 190 11.25 7.98 5.70
CA THR A 190 9.94 8.18 6.32
C THR A 190 10.05 7.85 7.81
N ASP A 191 9.09 8.32 8.59
CA ASP A 191 8.98 8.00 10.03
C ASP A 191 8.85 6.50 10.34
N PHE A 192 8.63 5.66 9.31
CA PHE A 192 8.56 4.21 9.49
C PHE A 192 9.85 3.65 10.11
N PHE A 193 11.02 4.19 9.74
CA PHE A 193 12.30 3.76 10.28
C PHE A 193 12.74 4.56 11.52
N SER A 194 12.17 5.73 11.79
CA SER A 194 12.51 6.54 12.98
C SER A 194 12.05 5.90 14.29
N GLY A 195 11.04 5.04 14.25
CA GLY A 195 10.55 4.27 15.39
C GLY A 195 11.20 2.88 15.55
N LEU A 196 12.13 2.49 14.68
CA LEU A 196 12.80 1.20 14.75
C LEU A 196 14.18 1.36 15.40
N GLU A 197 14.35 0.78 16.57
CA GLU A 197 15.65 0.63 17.20
C GLU A 197 16.54 -0.30 16.34
N ASN A 198 17.85 -0.07 16.33
CA ASN A 198 18.83 -0.91 15.63
C ASN A 198 18.70 -1.02 14.09
N VAL A 199 18.13 -0.01 13.42
CA VAL A 199 18.23 0.05 11.96
C VAL A 199 19.71 0.15 11.57
N LYS A 200 20.23 -0.91 10.93
CA LYS A 200 21.65 -0.98 10.51
C LYS A 200 22.01 0.30 9.74
N GLU A 201 23.19 0.86 10.03
CA GLU A 201 23.68 2.12 9.43
C GLU A 201 23.70 2.09 7.90
N TYR A 202 23.91 0.91 7.32
CA TYR A 202 23.76 0.66 5.89
C TYR A 202 22.38 1.08 5.36
N LYS A 203 21.28 0.78 6.07
CA LYS A 203 19.92 1.15 5.64
C LYS A 203 19.76 2.67 5.65
N LYS A 204 20.36 3.37 6.62
CA LYS A 204 20.33 4.84 6.70
C LYS A 204 21.05 5.50 5.51
N LYS A 205 22.14 4.93 5.03
CA LYS A 205 22.92 5.46 3.87
C LYS A 205 22.23 5.26 2.51
N HIS A 206 21.26 4.34 2.41
CA HIS A 206 20.61 3.97 1.15
C HIS A 206 19.13 4.34 1.09
N LEU A 207 18.73 5.36 1.85
CA LEU A 207 17.37 5.85 1.86
C LEU A 207 16.99 6.46 0.52
N ILE A 208 15.80 6.09 0.03
CA ILE A 208 15.16 6.74 -1.12
C ILE A 208 14.04 7.64 -0.61
N SER A 209 13.85 8.83 -1.19
CA SER A 209 12.76 9.70 -0.77
C SER A 209 11.39 9.11 -1.10
N ALA A 210 10.42 9.30 -0.20
CA ALA A 210 9.04 8.88 -0.39
C ALA A 210 8.45 9.46 -1.70
N LYS A 211 8.78 10.73 -2.01
CA LYS A 211 8.36 11.39 -3.26
C LYS A 211 8.85 10.66 -4.51
N LYS A 212 10.11 10.21 -4.53
CA LYS A 212 10.66 9.44 -5.67
C LYS A 212 9.95 8.10 -5.84
N VAL A 213 9.63 7.42 -4.73
CA VAL A 213 8.85 6.17 -4.75
C VAL A 213 7.45 6.43 -5.30
N ALA A 214 6.76 7.47 -4.82
CA ALA A 214 5.41 7.84 -5.23
C ALA A 214 5.31 8.16 -6.72
N ILE A 215 6.22 9.00 -7.26
CA ILE A 215 6.28 9.33 -8.70
C ILE A 215 6.43 8.04 -9.53
N GLY A 216 7.36 7.18 -9.12
CA GLY A 216 7.61 5.94 -9.86
C GLY A 216 6.45 4.93 -9.75
N ALA A 217 5.79 4.85 -8.59
CA ALA A 217 4.62 4.00 -8.36
C ALA A 217 3.46 4.39 -9.28
N LEU A 218 3.10 5.67 -9.33
CA LEU A 218 2.05 6.17 -10.24
C LEU A 218 2.40 5.95 -11.71
N LYS A 219 3.66 6.23 -12.10
CA LYS A 219 4.13 5.97 -13.48
C LYS A 219 4.08 4.48 -13.85
N ALA A 220 4.44 3.60 -12.91
CA ALA A 220 4.38 2.16 -13.10
C ALA A 220 2.92 1.67 -13.21
N SER A 221 2.05 2.14 -12.33
CA SER A 221 0.62 1.84 -12.33
C SER A 221 -0.05 2.32 -13.63
N LYS A 222 0.22 3.54 -14.09
CA LYS A 222 -0.27 4.07 -15.36
C LYS A 222 0.11 3.18 -16.55
N LYS A 223 1.31 2.58 -16.51
CA LYS A 223 1.81 1.63 -17.52
C LYS A 223 1.33 0.18 -17.33
N GLY A 224 0.49 -0.09 -16.34
CA GLY A 224 0.00 -1.44 -16.02
C GLY A 224 1.09 -2.40 -15.54
N LYS A 225 2.20 -1.91 -14.98
CA LYS A 225 3.26 -2.77 -14.45
C LYS A 225 2.79 -3.49 -13.20
N LYS A 226 2.92 -4.82 -13.16
CA LYS A 226 2.53 -5.66 -12.02
C LYS A 226 3.44 -5.48 -10.79
N LEU A 227 4.71 -5.09 -11.03
CA LEU A 227 5.73 -4.92 -10.01
C LEU A 227 6.55 -3.65 -10.30
N TYR A 228 6.77 -2.84 -9.27
CA TYR A 228 7.66 -1.68 -9.35
C TYR A 228 8.77 -1.75 -8.30
N LEU A 229 10.00 -1.70 -8.75
CA LEU A 229 11.24 -1.75 -7.97
C LEU A 229 11.95 -0.39 -8.13
N PRO A 230 11.89 0.50 -7.13
CA PRO A 230 12.38 1.87 -7.23
C PRO A 230 13.88 2.02 -7.47
N THR A 231 14.68 1.06 -7.02
CA THR A 231 16.15 1.13 -7.10
C THR A 231 16.75 -0.06 -7.86
N PHE A 232 17.94 0.12 -8.38
CA PHE A 232 18.68 -0.97 -9.02
C PHE A 232 19.00 -2.10 -8.03
N SER A 233 19.37 -1.75 -6.79
CA SER A 233 19.61 -2.74 -5.74
C SER A 233 18.41 -3.65 -5.50
N MET A 234 17.18 -3.09 -5.47
CA MET A 234 15.96 -3.91 -5.33
C MET A 234 15.70 -4.83 -6.53
N LYS A 235 16.10 -4.40 -7.73
CA LYS A 235 16.04 -5.29 -8.92
C LYS A 235 17.00 -6.47 -8.77
N MET A 236 18.22 -6.21 -8.30
CA MET A 236 19.20 -7.28 -8.04
C MET A 236 18.75 -8.23 -6.94
N VAL A 237 18.22 -7.71 -5.82
CA VAL A 237 17.64 -8.54 -4.75
C VAL A 237 16.51 -9.41 -5.29
N HIS A 238 15.62 -8.85 -6.09
CA HIS A 238 14.52 -9.61 -6.70
C HIS A 238 15.03 -10.71 -7.63
N ILE A 239 16.03 -10.45 -8.46
CA ILE A 239 16.64 -11.46 -9.35
C ILE A 239 17.31 -12.54 -8.50
N ALA A 240 18.12 -12.15 -7.52
CA ALA A 240 18.80 -13.09 -6.62
C ALA A 240 17.81 -14.01 -5.90
N SER A 241 16.69 -13.46 -5.42
CA SER A 241 15.63 -14.25 -4.75
C SER A 241 14.96 -15.30 -5.65
N LYS A 242 15.14 -15.21 -6.97
CA LYS A 242 14.59 -16.18 -7.94
C LYS A 242 15.58 -17.27 -8.34
N ILE A 243 16.86 -16.98 -8.20
CA ILE A 243 17.94 -17.83 -8.72
C ILE A 243 18.65 -18.58 -7.59
N LEU A 244 18.89 -17.88 -6.46
CA LEU A 244 19.68 -18.44 -5.35
C LEU A 244 18.78 -19.22 -4.38
N PRO A 245 19.26 -20.39 -3.90
CA PRO A 245 18.57 -21.11 -2.83
C PRO A 245 18.46 -20.25 -1.57
N THR A 246 17.28 -20.22 -0.97
CA THR A 246 17.00 -19.40 0.24
C THR A 246 17.98 -19.68 1.38
N ASN A 247 18.33 -20.96 1.60
CA ASN A 247 19.29 -21.36 2.64
C ASN A 247 20.68 -20.77 2.42
N LEU A 248 21.10 -20.58 1.16
CA LEU A 248 22.37 -19.93 0.85
C LEU A 248 22.32 -18.43 1.22
N ILE A 249 21.22 -17.78 0.92
CA ILE A 249 21.02 -16.35 1.24
C ILE A 249 21.02 -16.14 2.75
N LEU A 250 20.33 -17.00 3.51
CA LEU A 250 20.24 -16.90 4.97
C LEU A 250 21.59 -17.04 5.67
N LYS A 251 22.57 -17.75 5.09
CA LYS A 251 23.95 -17.84 5.64
C LYS A 251 24.67 -16.48 5.70
N PHE A 252 24.27 -15.51 4.87
CA PHE A 252 24.84 -14.15 4.86
C PHE A 252 24.16 -13.19 5.86
N TYR A 253 23.07 -13.60 6.49
CA TYR A 253 22.49 -12.89 7.63
C TYR A 253 23.23 -13.31 8.90
N LYS A 254 24.18 -12.46 9.32
CA LYS A 254 24.84 -12.55 10.64
C LYS A 254 24.17 -11.60 11.62
#